data_9cb49eb27acecfac2fb604594e960e9f
#
_entry.id   9cb49eb27acecfac2fb604594e960e9f
#
_cell.length_a   1.000
_cell.length_b   1.000
_cell.length_c   1.000
_cell.angle_alpha   90.00
_cell.angle_beta   90.00
_cell.angle_gamma   90.00
#
_symmetry.space_group_name_H-M   'P 1'
#
loop_
_entity.id
_entity.type
_entity.pdbx_description
1 polymer ?
#
loop_
_entity_poly.entity_id
_entity_poly.type
_entity_poly.pdbx_seq_one_letter_code
_entity_poly.pdbx_strand_id
1 'polypeptide(L)'
;MKIKILILIIIYFISFFNFSYATNSEKVDKISKNLRCLICQGQSVYDSQSDFALSMKILIQNKIDEGKNDEQIYSFLKSKYGEWIVYDPEITKNTFLLWVLPLILFVFGAILIIRKVSIK
;
A
#
# COMPACT_ATOMS: atom_id res chain seq x y z
N MET A 1 44.95 0.36 22.98
CA MET A 1 44.44 -0.18 21.70
C MET A 1 42.97 -0.63 21.79
N LYS A 2 42.55 -1.38 22.80
CA LYS A 2 41.16 -1.90 22.95
C LYS A 2 40.09 -0.79 23.06
N ILE A 3 40.38 0.32 23.77
CA ILE A 3 39.44 1.45 23.91
C ILE A 3 39.21 2.18 22.58
N LYS A 4 40.21 2.35 21.74
CA LYS A 4 40.07 2.99 20.42
C LYS A 4 39.19 2.14 19.48
N ILE A 5 39.31 0.83 19.53
CA ILE A 5 38.49 -0.10 18.75
C ILE A 5 37.02 -0.06 19.23
N LEU A 6 36.80 0.02 20.53
CA LEU A 6 35.47 0.09 21.11
C LEU A 6 34.75 1.41 20.73
N ILE A 7 35.48 2.53 20.70
CA ILE A 7 34.94 3.83 20.24
C ILE A 7 34.61 3.77 18.75
N LEU A 8 35.43 3.15 17.90
CA LEU A 8 35.14 2.99 16.47
C LEU A 8 33.90 2.13 16.23
N ILE A 9 33.71 1.06 17.00
CA ILE A 9 32.52 0.21 16.91
C ILE A 9 31.26 0.99 17.34
N ILE A 10 31.34 1.80 18.38
CA ILE A 10 30.21 2.62 18.83
C ILE A 10 29.86 3.69 17.79
N ILE A 11 30.86 4.35 17.20
CA ILE A 11 30.63 5.34 16.12
C ILE A 11 30.04 4.66 14.88
N TYR A 12 30.51 3.47 14.50
CA TYR A 12 29.94 2.69 13.41
C TYR A 12 28.49 2.29 13.68
N PHE A 13 28.16 1.87 14.91
CA PHE A 13 26.80 1.54 15.32
C PHE A 13 25.88 2.76 15.33
N ILE A 14 26.34 3.92 15.77
CA ILE A 14 25.58 5.19 15.76
C ILE A 14 25.36 5.65 14.33
N SER A 15 26.29 5.42 13.40
CA SER A 15 26.14 5.74 11.98
C SER A 15 25.07 4.87 11.29
N PHE A 16 24.84 3.65 11.77
CA PHE A 16 23.74 2.78 11.29
C PHE A 16 22.36 3.22 11.79
N PHE A 17 22.29 3.98 12.89
CA PHE A 17 21.06 4.51 13.45
C PHE A 17 20.65 5.88 12.86
N ASN A 18 21.10 6.24 11.65
CA ASN A 18 20.45 7.30 10.89
C ASN A 18 19.09 6.77 10.42
N PHE A 19 18.14 6.74 11.36
CA PHE A 19 16.73 6.57 11.10
C PHE A 19 16.32 7.71 10.16
N SER A 20 16.14 7.36 8.89
CA SER A 20 15.67 8.30 7.88
C SER A 20 14.30 8.82 8.35
N TYR A 21 14.29 10.01 8.89
CA TYR A 21 13.05 10.71 9.23
C TYR A 21 12.40 11.09 7.90
N ALA A 22 11.50 10.24 7.43
CA ALA A 22 10.71 10.55 6.26
C ALA A 22 9.99 11.87 6.54
N THR A 23 10.31 12.89 5.78
CA THR A 23 9.70 14.23 5.90
C THR A 23 8.19 14.08 5.68
N ASN A 24 7.36 14.88 6.36
CA ASN A 24 5.90 14.83 6.21
C ASN A 24 5.46 14.91 4.75
N SER A 25 6.17 15.62 3.89
CA SER A 25 5.93 15.69 2.44
C SER A 25 6.10 14.32 1.76
N GLU A 26 7.10 13.53 2.14
CA GLU A 26 7.32 12.19 1.56
C GLU A 26 6.20 11.21 1.94
N LYS A 27 5.66 11.34 3.15
CA LYS A 27 4.48 10.56 3.58
C LYS A 27 3.23 10.95 2.80
N VAL A 28 3.00 12.24 2.58
CA VAL A 28 1.88 12.72 1.74
C VAL A 28 1.99 12.16 0.34
N ASP A 29 3.19 12.19 -0.25
CA ASP A 29 3.45 11.68 -1.59
C ASP A 29 3.20 10.17 -1.67
N LYS A 30 3.69 9.40 -0.69
CA LYS A 30 3.47 7.96 -0.59
C LYS A 30 1.98 7.61 -0.53
N ILE A 31 1.21 8.28 0.33
CA ILE A 31 -0.22 8.06 0.47
C ILE A 31 -0.94 8.47 -0.82
N SER A 32 -0.60 9.63 -1.38
CA SER A 32 -1.22 10.18 -2.59
C SER A 32 -1.01 9.29 -3.83
N LYS A 33 0.11 8.58 -3.93
CA LYS A 33 0.37 7.59 -5.00
C LYS A 33 -0.59 6.41 -4.96
N ASN A 34 -1.01 6.01 -3.77
CA ASN A 34 -1.93 4.89 -3.55
C ASN A 34 -3.41 5.29 -3.65
N LEU A 35 -3.71 6.57 -3.86
CA LEU A 35 -5.08 7.08 -3.96
C LEU A 35 -5.46 7.41 -5.39
N ARG A 36 -6.66 7.00 -5.78
CA ARG A 36 -7.26 7.35 -7.07
C ARG A 36 -7.83 8.75 -7.03
N CYS A 37 -7.53 9.54 -8.04
CA CYS A 37 -8.24 10.79 -8.27
C CYS A 37 -9.59 10.50 -8.93
N LEU A 38 -10.69 10.71 -8.21
CA LEU A 38 -12.03 10.31 -8.66
C LEU A 38 -12.53 11.07 -9.89
N ILE A 39 -11.99 12.27 -10.16
CA ILE A 39 -12.38 13.15 -11.29
C ILE A 39 -11.31 13.27 -12.39
N CYS A 40 -10.19 12.53 -12.26
CA CYS A 40 -9.00 12.73 -13.10
C CYS A 40 -8.74 11.56 -14.07
N GLN A 41 -9.76 10.87 -14.54
CA GLN A 41 -9.67 9.81 -15.56
C GLN A 41 -8.67 8.68 -15.20
N GLY A 42 -8.64 8.26 -13.95
CA GLY A 42 -7.82 7.12 -13.49
C GLY A 42 -6.39 7.47 -13.05
N GLN A 43 -6.02 8.74 -13.03
CA GLN A 43 -4.75 9.18 -12.48
C GLN A 43 -4.71 9.04 -10.94
N SER A 44 -3.50 8.94 -10.37
CA SER A 44 -3.34 9.03 -8.92
C SER A 44 -3.54 10.46 -8.43
N VAL A 45 -3.87 10.60 -7.15
CA VAL A 45 -3.90 11.93 -6.49
C VAL A 45 -2.52 12.59 -6.56
N TYR A 46 -1.44 11.80 -6.55
CA TYR A 46 -0.08 12.30 -6.66
C TYR A 46 0.18 12.99 -8.00
N ASP A 47 -0.17 12.34 -9.11
CA ASP A 47 0.10 12.80 -10.47
C ASP A 47 -0.85 13.89 -10.95
N SER A 48 -2.02 14.01 -10.32
CA SER A 48 -3.03 14.98 -10.69
C SER A 48 -2.77 16.36 -10.06
N GLN A 49 -3.03 17.39 -10.85
CA GLN A 49 -3.02 18.80 -10.43
C GLN A 49 -4.42 19.41 -10.36
N SER A 50 -5.48 18.58 -10.37
CA SER A 50 -6.84 19.04 -10.21
C SER A 50 -7.08 19.63 -8.81
N ASP A 51 -8.05 20.54 -8.69
CA ASP A 51 -8.43 21.12 -7.39
C ASP A 51 -8.80 20.06 -6.37
N PHE A 52 -9.41 18.96 -6.82
CA PHE A 52 -9.71 17.81 -5.98
C PHE A 52 -8.42 17.14 -5.45
N ALA A 53 -7.45 16.90 -6.31
CA ALA A 53 -6.19 16.27 -5.91
C ALA A 53 -5.38 17.17 -4.96
N LEU A 54 -5.36 18.47 -5.21
CA LEU A 54 -4.70 19.44 -4.32
C LEU A 54 -5.37 19.48 -2.94
N SER A 55 -6.71 19.53 -2.91
CA SER A 55 -7.47 19.50 -1.66
C SER A 55 -7.24 18.19 -0.89
N MET A 56 -7.12 17.08 -1.60
CA MET A 56 -6.84 15.77 -1.00
C MET A 56 -5.44 15.72 -0.37
N LYS A 57 -4.43 16.25 -1.06
CA LYS A 57 -3.06 16.34 -0.52
C LYS A 57 -3.02 17.18 0.77
N ILE A 58 -3.72 18.31 0.80
CA ILE A 58 -3.85 19.16 2.00
C ILE A 58 -4.55 18.39 3.13
N LEU A 59 -5.63 17.66 2.81
CA LEU A 59 -6.34 16.86 3.80
C LEU A 59 -5.43 15.77 4.41
N ILE A 60 -4.66 15.08 3.58
CA ILE A 60 -3.70 14.07 4.03
C ILE A 60 -2.63 14.70 4.92
N GLN A 61 -2.08 15.86 4.53
CA GLN A 61 -1.10 16.59 5.32
C GLN A 61 -1.65 16.92 6.70
N ASN A 62 -2.86 17.48 6.78
CA ASN A 62 -3.52 17.79 8.05
C ASN A 62 -3.69 16.55 8.93
N LYS A 63 -4.02 15.39 8.34
CA LYS A 63 -4.16 14.14 9.10
C LYS A 63 -2.84 13.60 9.62
N ILE A 64 -1.75 13.79 8.87
CA ILE A 64 -0.39 13.46 9.32
C ILE A 64 0.02 14.38 10.46
N ASP A 65 -0.28 15.67 10.36
CA ASP A 65 0.03 16.67 11.39
C ASP A 65 -0.78 16.44 12.68
N GLU A 66 -2.00 15.85 12.57
CA GLU A 66 -2.79 15.35 13.70
C GLU A 66 -2.16 14.09 14.35
N GLY A 67 -1.06 13.57 13.83
CA GLY A 67 -0.38 12.37 14.35
C GLY A 67 -1.02 11.04 13.96
N LYS A 68 -1.90 11.01 12.95
CA LYS A 68 -2.51 9.78 12.46
C LYS A 68 -1.51 8.95 11.66
N ASN A 69 -1.60 7.62 11.79
CA ASN A 69 -0.82 6.70 10.99
C ASN A 69 -1.47 6.46 9.61
N ASP A 70 -0.71 5.84 8.70
CA ASP A 70 -1.13 5.58 7.32
C ASP A 70 -2.49 4.82 7.28
N GLU A 71 -2.66 3.78 8.12
CA GLU A 71 -3.89 2.97 8.16
C GLU A 71 -5.12 3.78 8.58
N GLN A 72 -4.97 4.65 9.58
CA GLN A 72 -6.05 5.53 10.04
C GLN A 72 -6.44 6.54 8.97
N ILE A 73 -5.47 7.03 8.19
CA ILE A 73 -5.72 7.94 7.07
C ILE A 73 -6.47 7.21 5.96
N TYR A 74 -6.04 5.99 5.57
CA TYR A 74 -6.74 5.19 4.57
C TYR A 74 -8.16 4.82 5.03
N SER A 75 -8.35 4.40 6.28
CA SER A 75 -9.66 4.10 6.85
C SER A 75 -10.59 5.31 6.80
N PHE A 76 -10.10 6.48 7.17
CA PHE A 76 -10.85 7.74 7.09
C PHE A 76 -11.25 8.08 5.65
N LEU A 77 -10.32 7.95 4.70
CA LEU A 77 -10.58 8.23 3.29
C LEU A 77 -11.58 7.24 2.69
N LYS A 78 -11.46 5.95 3.01
CA LYS A 78 -12.42 4.93 2.59
C LYS A 78 -13.82 5.18 3.14
N SER A 79 -13.94 5.56 4.40
CA SER A 79 -15.24 5.87 5.01
C SER A 79 -15.93 7.07 4.36
N LYS A 80 -15.14 8.03 3.85
CA LYS A 80 -15.67 9.27 3.27
C LYS A 80 -15.93 9.19 1.77
N TYR A 81 -15.10 8.48 1.02
CA TYR A 81 -15.11 8.45 -0.44
C TYR A 81 -15.40 7.05 -1.02
N GLY A 82 -15.45 6.02 -0.19
CA GLY A 82 -15.64 4.64 -0.60
C GLY A 82 -14.32 3.86 -0.72
N GLU A 83 -14.43 2.52 -0.73
CA GLU A 83 -13.26 1.62 -0.73
C GLU A 83 -12.40 1.74 -2.00
N TRP A 84 -13.00 2.10 -3.10
CA TRP A 84 -12.29 2.20 -4.38
C TRP A 84 -11.45 3.47 -4.56
N ILE A 85 -11.36 4.33 -3.55
CA ILE A 85 -10.39 5.43 -3.56
C ILE A 85 -8.95 4.94 -3.47
N VAL A 86 -8.73 3.74 -2.93
CA VAL A 86 -7.40 3.11 -2.81
C VAL A 86 -7.19 2.15 -3.96
N TYR A 87 -5.96 2.11 -4.51
CA TYR A 87 -5.61 1.16 -5.58
C TYR A 87 -5.50 -0.28 -5.08
N ASP A 88 -5.05 -0.48 -3.85
CA ASP A 88 -4.89 -1.81 -3.25
C ASP A 88 -6.26 -2.38 -2.84
N PRO A 89 -6.73 -3.45 -3.49
CA PRO A 89 -7.97 -4.11 -3.09
C PRO A 89 -7.73 -4.88 -1.79
N GLU A 90 -8.52 -4.60 -0.78
CA GLU A 90 -8.52 -5.44 0.41
C GLU A 90 -9.07 -6.83 0.08
N ILE A 91 -8.35 -7.88 0.52
CA ILE A 91 -8.83 -9.26 0.43
C ILE A 91 -9.90 -9.46 1.49
N THR A 92 -11.13 -9.10 1.16
CA THR A 92 -12.31 -9.37 1.99
C THR A 92 -12.81 -10.80 1.75
N LYS A 93 -13.61 -11.33 2.68
CA LYS A 93 -14.22 -12.67 2.55
C LYS A 93 -14.96 -12.86 1.21
N ASN A 94 -15.58 -11.80 0.71
CA ASN A 94 -16.29 -11.84 -0.58
C ASN A 94 -15.34 -11.86 -1.79
N THR A 95 -14.21 -11.17 -1.68
CA THR A 95 -13.19 -11.11 -2.74
C THR A 95 -12.36 -12.39 -2.78
N PHE A 96 -12.18 -13.07 -1.63
CA PHE A 96 -11.45 -14.33 -1.54
C PHE A 96 -12.06 -15.42 -2.45
N LEU A 97 -13.39 -15.49 -2.53
CA LEU A 97 -14.07 -16.45 -3.41
C LEU A 97 -13.72 -16.24 -4.89
N LEU A 98 -13.58 -14.99 -5.33
CA LEU A 98 -13.17 -14.65 -6.70
C LEU A 98 -11.76 -15.15 -7.05
N TRP A 99 -10.86 -15.18 -6.06
CA TRP A 99 -9.49 -15.66 -6.25
C TRP A 99 -9.39 -17.19 -6.21
N VAL A 100 -10.20 -17.83 -5.39
CA VAL A 100 -10.18 -19.30 -5.22
C VAL A 100 -10.92 -20.02 -6.35
N LEU A 101 -11.98 -19.41 -6.88
CA LEU A 101 -12.82 -20.02 -7.93
C LEU A 101 -12.02 -20.46 -9.18
N PRO A 102 -11.14 -19.65 -9.79
CA PRO A 102 -10.36 -20.08 -10.94
C PRO A 102 -9.39 -21.23 -10.61
N LEU A 103 -8.84 -21.27 -9.39
CA LEU A 103 -7.96 -22.36 -8.95
C LEU A 103 -8.73 -23.67 -8.84
N ILE A 104 -9.93 -23.66 -8.27
CA ILE A 104 -10.80 -24.84 -8.17
C ILE A 104 -11.15 -25.36 -9.56
N LEU A 105 -11.54 -24.47 -10.47
CA LEU A 105 -11.87 -24.85 -11.85
C LEU A 105 -10.66 -25.44 -12.57
N PHE A 106 -9.47 -24.89 -12.36
CA PHE A 106 -8.24 -25.40 -12.96
C PHE A 106 -7.90 -26.80 -12.46
N VAL A 107 -7.95 -27.02 -11.15
CA VAL A 107 -7.70 -28.35 -10.54
C VAL A 107 -8.72 -29.36 -11.00
N PHE A 108 -10.01 -28.99 -11.02
CA PHE A 108 -11.07 -29.87 -11.47
C PHE A 108 -10.91 -30.27 -12.96
N GLY A 109 -10.61 -29.30 -13.83
CA GLY A 109 -10.32 -29.53 -15.23
C GLY A 109 -9.10 -30.44 -15.45
N ALA A 110 -8.03 -30.21 -14.69
CA ALA A 110 -6.84 -31.08 -14.75
C ALA A 110 -7.14 -32.52 -14.34
N ILE A 111 -7.93 -32.73 -13.29
CA ILE A 111 -8.34 -34.07 -12.84
C ILE A 111 -9.15 -34.77 -13.92
N LEU A 112 -10.09 -34.07 -14.58
CA LEU A 112 -10.90 -34.66 -15.65
C LEU A 112 -10.03 -35.07 -16.85
N ILE A 113 -9.06 -34.25 -17.24
CA ILE A 113 -8.15 -34.57 -18.37
C ILE A 113 -7.29 -35.79 -18.02
N ILE A 114 -6.69 -35.82 -16.83
CA ILE A 114 -5.85 -36.95 -16.39
C ILE A 114 -6.67 -38.24 -16.37
N ARG A 115 -7.87 -38.20 -15.81
CA ARG A 115 -8.76 -39.40 -15.82
C ARG A 115 -9.09 -39.86 -17.23
N LYS A 116 -9.39 -38.93 -18.14
CA LYS A 116 -9.72 -39.28 -19.55
C LYS A 116 -8.53 -39.86 -20.31
N VAL A 117 -7.32 -39.35 -20.05
CA VAL A 117 -6.07 -39.85 -20.67
C VAL A 117 -5.65 -41.19 -20.08
N SER A 118 -5.85 -41.38 -18.76
CA SER A 118 -5.48 -42.64 -18.08
C SER A 118 -6.41 -43.83 -18.37
N ILE A 119 -7.61 -43.57 -18.92
CA ILE A 119 -8.59 -44.64 -19.28
C ILE A 119 -8.39 -45.14 -20.73
N LYS A 120 -7.48 -44.51 -21.50
CA LYS A 120 -7.17 -44.91 -22.86
C LYS A 120 -5.86 -45.69 -22.92
#